data_14751f693cbb1a0763ad704eb47ef06a
#
_entry.id   14751f693cbb1a0763ad704eb47ef06a
#
_cell.length_a   1.000
_cell.length_b   1.000
_cell.length_c   1.000
_cell.angle_alpha   90.00
_cell.angle_beta   90.00
_cell.angle_gamma   90.00
#
_symmetry.space_group_name_H-M   'P 1'
#
loop_
_entity.id
_entity.type
_entity.pdbx_description
1 polymer ?
#
loop_
_entity_poly.entity_id
_entity_poly.type
_entity_poly.pdbx_seq_one_letter_code
_entity_poly.pdbx_strand_id
1 'polypeptide(L)'
;MTNTDFEKIVDTSDEWITTRTGIKERRIASAEEATSDMAVAACRNALDMASVANEDIDMLILGTVTPDYRLPSCACVVQEKMGLPNAMAFDIVSACTGFINGLSIAQSFIESGKYKKIMVVGVEKLSSITNYHDRSTCILFGDAAGAAVVSAETNGKGVLASFLKSDGRMRELLWISKGGSVNPYISGETLNGSDKIFMNGGDVFKTAVREMGRAAMKVLEEAGVAPEQVGFVIPHQANVRIIESLA
;
A
#
# COMPACT_ATOMS: atom_id res chain seq x y z
N MET A 1 -0.10 5.59 18.14
CA MET A 1 1.23 6.07 18.56
C MET A 1 1.40 7.51 18.13
N THR A 2 1.58 8.45 19.06
CA THR A 2 1.71 9.88 18.83
C THR A 2 3.17 10.30 18.65
N ASN A 3 3.43 11.55 18.23
CA ASN A 3 4.80 12.06 18.14
C ASN A 3 5.48 12.09 19.52
N THR A 4 4.74 12.41 20.59
CA THR A 4 5.25 12.37 21.98
C THR A 4 5.61 10.97 22.47
N ASP A 5 5.04 9.92 21.88
CA ASP A 5 5.47 8.55 22.16
C ASP A 5 6.83 8.26 21.53
N PHE A 6 7.11 8.81 20.35
CA PHE A 6 8.42 8.68 19.69
C PHE A 6 9.54 9.42 20.44
N GLU A 7 9.26 10.54 21.12
CA GLU A 7 10.25 11.24 21.97
C GLU A 7 10.81 10.36 23.09
N LYS A 8 10.08 9.32 23.49
CA LYS A 8 10.52 8.33 24.49
C LYS A 8 11.42 7.23 23.92
N ILE A 9 11.47 7.10 22.58
CA ILE A 9 12.13 5.98 21.89
C ILE A 9 13.38 6.44 21.14
N VAL A 10 13.29 7.60 20.45
CA VAL A 10 14.37 8.15 19.63
C VAL A 10 14.54 9.65 19.90
N ASP A 11 15.72 10.20 19.59
CA ASP A 11 16.00 11.63 19.68
C ASP A 11 15.22 12.43 18.64
N THR A 12 14.01 12.89 19.01
CA THR A 12 13.08 13.64 18.15
C THR A 12 12.16 14.54 18.97
N SER A 13 11.31 15.33 18.31
CA SER A 13 10.23 16.10 18.94
C SER A 13 8.98 16.13 18.07
N ASP A 14 7.81 16.41 18.69
CA ASP A 14 6.55 16.60 17.96
C ASP A 14 6.68 17.70 16.91
N GLU A 15 7.32 18.82 17.26
CA GLU A 15 7.58 19.93 16.34
C GLU A 15 8.43 19.48 15.14
N TRP A 16 9.52 18.75 15.39
CA TRP A 16 10.43 18.27 14.34
C TRP A 16 9.71 17.31 13.37
N ILE A 17 8.93 16.37 13.91
CA ILE A 17 8.17 15.39 13.09
C ILE A 17 7.10 16.12 12.28
N THR A 18 6.28 16.94 12.94
CA THR A 18 5.13 17.63 12.30
C THR A 18 5.59 18.56 11.19
N THR A 19 6.63 19.38 11.44
CA THR A 19 7.16 20.32 10.43
C THR A 19 7.71 19.61 9.20
N ARG A 20 8.28 18.41 9.35
CA ARG A 20 8.93 17.68 8.25
C ARG A 20 7.98 16.75 7.50
N THR A 21 6.97 16.23 8.17
CA THR A 21 6.14 15.15 7.62
C THR A 21 4.64 15.49 7.58
N GLY A 22 4.19 16.41 8.43
CA GLY A 22 2.78 16.66 8.68
C GLY A 22 2.10 15.59 9.56
N ILE A 23 2.81 14.51 9.92
CA ILE A 23 2.25 13.37 10.64
C ILE A 23 2.22 13.67 12.14
N LYS A 24 1.05 13.45 12.77
CA LYS A 24 0.85 13.63 14.21
C LYS A 24 0.72 12.31 14.96
N GLU A 25 0.18 11.29 14.31
CA GLU A 25 0.00 9.96 14.91
C GLU A 25 0.03 8.86 13.86
N ARG A 26 0.34 7.61 14.29
CA ARG A 26 0.34 6.39 13.48
C ARG A 26 -0.54 5.36 14.16
N ARG A 27 -1.33 4.65 13.37
CA ARG A 27 -2.04 3.48 13.84
C ARG A 27 -1.08 2.32 13.87
N ILE A 28 -1.06 1.59 14.98
CA ILE A 28 -0.24 0.40 15.18
C ILE A 28 -1.19 -0.72 15.56
N ALA A 29 -1.21 -1.78 14.77
CA ALA A 29 -2.00 -2.96 15.03
C ALA A 29 -1.53 -3.66 16.33
N SER A 30 -2.43 -4.34 17.02
CA SER A 30 -2.04 -5.12 18.20
C SER A 30 -1.08 -6.26 17.82
N ALA A 31 -0.45 -6.86 18.83
CA ALA A 31 0.46 -7.99 18.58
C ALA A 31 -0.28 -9.18 17.97
N GLU A 32 -1.54 -9.37 18.34
CA GLU A 32 -2.41 -10.46 17.91
C GLU A 32 -3.07 -10.20 16.57
N GLU A 33 -3.14 -8.93 16.11
CA GLU A 33 -3.79 -8.55 14.87
C GLU A 33 -2.83 -8.72 13.69
N ALA A 34 -3.11 -9.68 12.82
CA ALA A 34 -2.35 -9.94 11.62
C ALA A 34 -2.75 -9.01 10.46
N THR A 35 -1.95 -8.97 9.41
CA THR A 35 -2.25 -8.23 8.18
C THR A 35 -3.59 -8.66 7.58
N SER A 36 -3.87 -9.97 7.56
CA SER A 36 -5.13 -10.49 7.07
C SER A 36 -6.35 -10.04 7.89
N ASP A 37 -6.20 -9.79 9.21
CA ASP A 37 -7.32 -9.33 10.05
C ASP A 37 -7.72 -7.89 9.68
N MET A 38 -6.76 -7.01 9.47
CA MET A 38 -6.99 -5.66 8.97
C MET A 38 -7.61 -5.68 7.57
N ALA A 39 -7.11 -6.56 6.69
CA ALA A 39 -7.66 -6.73 5.34
C ALA A 39 -9.12 -7.19 5.37
N VAL A 40 -9.47 -8.15 6.23
CA VAL A 40 -10.86 -8.63 6.44
C VAL A 40 -11.78 -7.50 6.86
N ALA A 41 -11.36 -6.66 7.80
CA ALA A 41 -12.15 -5.51 8.24
C ALA A 41 -12.41 -4.51 7.07
N ALA A 42 -11.38 -4.20 6.28
CA ALA A 42 -11.51 -3.35 5.10
C ALA A 42 -12.42 -3.97 4.02
N CYS A 43 -12.28 -5.27 3.77
CA CYS A 43 -13.11 -5.99 2.80
C CYS A 43 -14.60 -5.97 3.19
N ARG A 44 -14.93 -6.22 4.46
CA ARG A 44 -16.32 -6.15 4.95
C ARG A 44 -16.91 -4.77 4.71
N ASN A 45 -16.19 -3.72 5.07
CA ASN A 45 -16.64 -2.35 4.83
C ASN A 45 -16.87 -2.09 3.32
N ALA A 46 -15.99 -2.57 2.45
CA ALA A 46 -16.13 -2.41 1.00
C ALA A 46 -17.36 -3.16 0.44
N LEU A 47 -17.63 -4.38 0.91
CA LEU A 47 -18.81 -5.15 0.53
C LEU A 47 -20.10 -4.46 0.98
N ASP A 48 -20.14 -3.99 2.24
CA ASP A 48 -21.29 -3.28 2.78
C ASP A 48 -21.58 -2.00 1.98
N MET A 49 -20.55 -1.20 1.69
CA MET A 49 -20.68 0.03 0.88
C MET A 49 -21.14 -0.26 -0.54
N ALA A 50 -20.67 -1.36 -1.14
CA ALA A 50 -21.03 -1.76 -2.50
C ALA A 50 -22.36 -2.52 -2.56
N SER A 51 -22.92 -2.93 -1.42
CA SER A 51 -24.10 -3.83 -1.34
C SER A 51 -23.89 -5.12 -2.15
N VAL A 52 -22.71 -5.74 -2.02
CA VAL A 52 -22.27 -6.95 -2.73
C VAL A 52 -22.14 -8.11 -1.75
N ALA A 53 -22.67 -9.27 -2.10
CA ALA A 53 -22.53 -10.48 -1.29
C ALA A 53 -21.17 -11.16 -1.49
N ASN A 54 -20.73 -11.95 -0.52
CA ASN A 54 -19.45 -12.69 -0.57
C ASN A 54 -19.37 -13.62 -1.77
N GLU A 55 -20.48 -14.28 -2.10
CA GLU A 55 -20.60 -15.24 -3.20
C GLU A 55 -20.45 -14.61 -4.58
N ASP A 56 -20.64 -13.29 -4.66
CA ASP A 56 -20.57 -12.52 -5.91
C ASP A 56 -19.14 -12.09 -6.27
N ILE A 57 -18.18 -12.24 -5.36
CA ILE A 57 -16.79 -11.87 -5.61
C ILE A 57 -16.10 -12.99 -6.38
N ASP A 58 -15.65 -12.67 -7.59
CA ASP A 58 -14.97 -13.58 -8.51
C ASP A 58 -13.45 -13.64 -8.27
N MET A 59 -12.88 -12.57 -7.69
CA MET A 59 -11.43 -12.43 -7.49
C MET A 59 -11.12 -11.51 -6.31
N LEU A 60 -10.05 -11.86 -5.58
CA LEU A 60 -9.43 -11.04 -4.53
C LEU A 60 -7.97 -10.76 -4.91
N ILE A 61 -7.64 -9.49 -5.12
CA ILE A 61 -6.27 -9.00 -5.37
C ILE A 61 -5.82 -8.23 -4.15
N LEU A 62 -4.73 -8.66 -3.51
CA LEU A 62 -4.24 -8.05 -2.27
C LEU A 62 -2.81 -7.56 -2.44
N GLY A 63 -2.61 -6.24 -2.29
CA GLY A 63 -1.29 -5.60 -2.30
C GLY A 63 -0.73 -5.54 -0.88
N THR A 64 0.39 -6.23 -0.63
CA THR A 64 1.12 -6.17 0.64
C THR A 64 2.59 -6.56 0.50
N VAL A 65 3.44 -5.99 1.36
CA VAL A 65 4.83 -6.43 1.60
C VAL A 65 5.00 -7.04 3.00
N THR A 66 3.92 -7.06 3.77
CA THR A 66 3.87 -7.59 5.15
C THR A 66 2.81 -8.68 5.29
N PRO A 67 2.84 -9.75 4.46
CA PRO A 67 1.86 -10.82 4.55
C PRO A 67 1.98 -11.57 5.88
N ASP A 68 0.90 -12.27 6.30
CA ASP A 68 0.90 -13.12 7.50
C ASP A 68 2.00 -14.18 7.43
N TYR A 69 2.19 -14.77 6.25
CA TYR A 69 3.14 -15.85 5.97
C TYR A 69 3.83 -15.60 4.63
N ARG A 70 4.99 -16.18 4.43
CA ARG A 70 5.63 -16.24 3.09
C ARG A 70 4.88 -17.16 2.13
N LEU A 71 4.18 -18.15 2.66
CA LEU A 71 3.35 -19.14 1.98
C LEU A 71 2.34 -19.70 3.00
N PRO A 72 1.04 -19.74 2.73
CA PRO A 72 0.37 -19.29 1.50
C PRO A 72 0.35 -17.77 1.32
N SER A 73 -0.23 -17.27 0.20
CA SER A 73 -0.49 -15.85 0.00
C SER A 73 -1.46 -15.31 1.04
N CYS A 74 -1.28 -14.06 1.44
CA CYS A 74 -2.17 -13.38 2.38
C CYS A 74 -3.61 -13.28 1.82
N ALA A 75 -3.75 -13.09 0.51
CA ALA A 75 -5.05 -13.10 -0.16
C ALA A 75 -5.82 -14.42 0.04
N CYS A 76 -5.15 -15.57 0.03
CA CYS A 76 -5.80 -16.86 0.32
C CYS A 76 -6.27 -16.96 1.78
N VAL A 77 -5.50 -16.38 2.72
CA VAL A 77 -5.92 -16.32 4.14
C VAL A 77 -7.13 -15.42 4.30
N VAL A 78 -7.15 -14.26 3.63
CA VAL A 78 -8.29 -13.34 3.63
C VAL A 78 -9.52 -13.96 2.97
N GLN A 79 -9.34 -14.66 1.85
CA GLN A 79 -10.41 -15.36 1.14
C GLN A 79 -11.13 -16.36 2.06
N GLU A 80 -10.36 -17.14 2.81
CA GLU A 80 -10.90 -18.11 3.77
C GLU A 80 -11.63 -17.40 4.93
N LYS A 81 -10.98 -16.43 5.58
CA LYS A 81 -11.57 -15.66 6.70
C LYS A 81 -12.84 -14.89 6.30
N MET A 82 -12.94 -14.44 5.06
CA MET A 82 -14.11 -13.75 4.51
C MET A 82 -15.21 -14.70 4.05
N GLY A 83 -14.89 -15.97 3.79
CA GLY A 83 -15.80 -16.91 3.16
C GLY A 83 -16.17 -16.48 1.73
N LEU A 84 -15.18 -16.30 0.86
CA LEU A 84 -15.36 -15.95 -0.55
C LEU A 84 -15.23 -17.23 -1.41
N PRO A 85 -16.30 -18.03 -1.59
CA PRO A 85 -16.19 -19.39 -2.12
C PRO A 85 -15.82 -19.43 -3.60
N ASN A 86 -16.14 -18.38 -4.33
CA ASN A 86 -15.96 -18.31 -5.78
C ASN A 86 -14.70 -17.52 -6.20
N ALA A 87 -14.05 -16.83 -5.25
CA ALA A 87 -12.96 -15.91 -5.56
C ALA A 87 -11.65 -16.64 -5.82
N MET A 88 -11.00 -16.34 -6.94
CA MET A 88 -9.56 -16.58 -7.12
C MET A 88 -8.78 -15.53 -6.31
N ALA A 89 -7.74 -15.92 -5.59
CA ALA A 89 -7.02 -15.02 -4.68
C ALA A 89 -5.51 -15.06 -4.89
N PHE A 90 -4.85 -13.89 -4.93
CA PHE A 90 -3.40 -13.76 -5.01
C PHE A 90 -2.89 -12.43 -4.47
N ASP A 91 -1.61 -12.41 -4.06
CA ASP A 91 -0.93 -11.21 -3.60
C ASP A 91 -0.19 -10.49 -4.73
N ILE A 92 -0.09 -9.16 -4.60
CA ILE A 92 0.81 -8.30 -5.37
C ILE A 92 1.85 -7.71 -4.42
N VAL A 93 3.13 -7.91 -4.71
CA VAL A 93 4.24 -7.29 -3.98
C VAL A 93 4.71 -6.05 -4.73
N SER A 94 4.13 -4.89 -4.41
CA SER A 94 4.41 -3.60 -5.06
C SER A 94 4.43 -2.42 -4.08
N ALA A 95 4.52 -2.69 -2.78
CA ALA A 95 4.54 -1.69 -1.70
C ALA A 95 3.46 -0.61 -1.92
N CYS A 96 3.84 0.68 -1.86
CA CYS A 96 2.94 1.83 -1.93
C CYS A 96 2.08 1.89 -3.22
N THR A 97 2.44 1.17 -4.28
CA THR A 97 1.66 1.11 -5.53
C THR A 97 0.76 -0.13 -5.64
N GLY A 98 0.75 -1.01 -4.62
CA GLY A 98 0.01 -2.28 -4.65
C GLY A 98 -1.47 -2.10 -4.96
N PHE A 99 -2.14 -1.14 -4.32
CA PHE A 99 -3.56 -0.87 -4.56
C PHE A 99 -3.82 -0.35 -5.98
N ILE A 100 -3.00 0.58 -6.49
CA ILE A 100 -3.14 1.12 -7.86
C ILE A 100 -2.89 0.02 -8.91
N ASN A 101 -1.85 -0.81 -8.69
CA ASN A 101 -1.57 -1.95 -9.56
C ASN A 101 -2.75 -2.94 -9.54
N GLY A 102 -3.33 -3.19 -8.36
CA GLY A 102 -4.52 -4.02 -8.20
C GLY A 102 -5.72 -3.49 -8.97
N LEU A 103 -5.97 -2.17 -8.94
CA LEU A 103 -7.06 -1.53 -9.72
C LEU A 103 -6.85 -1.71 -11.23
N SER A 104 -5.64 -1.50 -11.73
CA SER A 104 -5.33 -1.67 -13.16
C SER A 104 -5.47 -3.12 -13.63
N ILE A 105 -5.06 -4.08 -12.78
CA ILE A 105 -5.25 -5.51 -13.05
C ILE A 105 -6.74 -5.86 -13.05
N ALA A 106 -7.49 -5.38 -12.05
CA ALA A 106 -8.93 -5.61 -11.95
C ALA A 106 -9.67 -5.06 -13.18
N GLN A 107 -9.35 -3.83 -13.60
CA GLN A 107 -9.88 -3.22 -14.82
C GLN A 107 -9.67 -4.15 -16.03
N SER A 108 -8.43 -4.61 -16.25
CA SER A 108 -8.11 -5.48 -17.39
C SER A 108 -8.88 -6.79 -17.38
N PHE A 109 -9.08 -7.40 -16.22
CA PHE A 109 -9.86 -8.63 -16.10
C PHE A 109 -11.35 -8.41 -16.34
N ILE A 110 -11.90 -7.28 -15.88
CA ILE A 110 -13.33 -6.92 -16.08
C ILE A 110 -13.56 -6.57 -17.55
N GLU A 111 -12.71 -5.76 -18.17
CA GLU A 111 -12.80 -5.39 -19.58
C GLU A 111 -12.68 -6.61 -20.52
N SER A 112 -11.90 -7.62 -20.13
CA SER A 112 -11.83 -8.88 -20.87
C SER A 112 -13.09 -9.74 -20.76
N GLY A 113 -14.03 -9.38 -19.88
CA GLY A 113 -15.27 -10.12 -19.61
C GLY A 113 -15.08 -11.43 -18.81
N LYS A 114 -13.85 -11.70 -18.34
CA LYS A 114 -13.53 -12.94 -17.62
C LYS A 114 -14.06 -12.95 -16.18
N TYR A 115 -14.02 -11.80 -15.52
CA TYR A 115 -14.50 -11.60 -14.16
C TYR A 115 -15.43 -10.39 -14.10
N LYS A 116 -16.35 -10.37 -13.15
CA LYS A 116 -17.40 -9.33 -13.06
C LYS A 116 -17.26 -8.44 -11.85
N LYS A 117 -16.86 -9.02 -10.70
CA LYS A 117 -16.70 -8.31 -9.43
C LYS A 117 -15.38 -8.71 -8.77
N ILE A 118 -14.48 -7.77 -8.65
CA ILE A 118 -13.13 -7.99 -8.12
C ILE A 118 -12.95 -7.16 -6.86
N MET A 119 -12.54 -7.79 -5.77
CA MET A 119 -12.10 -7.12 -4.55
C MET A 119 -10.62 -6.75 -4.69
N VAL A 120 -10.30 -5.47 -4.57
CA VAL A 120 -8.92 -4.97 -4.53
C VAL A 120 -8.63 -4.45 -3.14
N VAL A 121 -7.53 -4.93 -2.53
CA VAL A 121 -7.12 -4.59 -1.17
C VAL A 121 -5.69 -4.07 -1.18
N GLY A 122 -5.46 -2.98 -0.44
CA GLY A 122 -4.11 -2.57 -0.03
C GLY A 122 -4.03 -2.67 1.50
N VAL A 123 -3.07 -3.40 2.02
CA VAL A 123 -2.91 -3.60 3.45
C VAL A 123 -1.45 -3.73 3.84
N GLU A 124 -1.07 -3.07 4.94
CA GLU A 124 0.29 -3.20 5.47
C GLU A 124 0.29 -3.18 7.00
N LYS A 125 1.06 -4.08 7.61
CA LYS A 125 1.51 -4.02 9.01
C LYS A 125 2.98 -3.59 9.05
N LEU A 126 3.26 -2.34 8.64
CA LEU A 126 4.63 -1.83 8.54
C LEU A 126 5.33 -1.74 9.90
N SER A 127 4.57 -1.66 11.00
CA SER A 127 5.12 -1.70 12.34
C SER A 127 5.96 -2.95 12.60
N SER A 128 5.64 -4.08 11.95
CA SER A 128 6.38 -5.35 12.10
C SER A 128 7.79 -5.32 11.51
N ILE A 129 8.01 -4.48 10.51
CA ILE A 129 9.29 -4.36 9.78
C ILE A 129 9.98 -3.00 9.95
N THR A 130 9.42 -2.13 10.78
CA THR A 130 9.99 -0.81 11.11
C THR A 130 11.15 -0.95 12.11
N ASN A 131 12.24 -0.23 11.86
CA ASN A 131 13.34 -0.10 12.81
C ASN A 131 13.08 1.06 13.78
N TYR A 132 12.59 0.77 14.97
CA TYR A 132 12.30 1.78 16.00
C TYR A 132 13.55 2.42 16.64
N HIS A 133 14.76 2.04 16.23
CA HIS A 133 16.01 2.71 16.58
C HIS A 133 16.49 3.70 15.51
N ASP A 134 15.85 3.72 14.34
CA ASP A 134 16.15 4.67 13.26
C ASP A 134 15.07 5.76 13.19
N ARG A 135 15.37 6.94 13.76
CA ARG A 135 14.44 8.08 13.76
C ARG A 135 14.06 8.58 12.36
N SER A 136 14.87 8.27 11.34
CA SER A 136 14.61 8.73 9.96
C SER A 136 13.47 7.98 9.28
N THR A 137 13.17 6.77 9.75
CA THR A 137 12.17 5.88 9.19
C THR A 137 11.01 5.59 10.16
N CYS A 138 11.29 5.36 11.45
CA CYS A 138 10.26 4.91 12.40
C CYS A 138 9.08 5.88 12.55
N ILE A 139 9.32 7.17 12.35
CA ILE A 139 8.32 8.22 12.45
C ILE A 139 7.33 8.26 11.28
N LEU A 140 7.56 7.50 10.20
CA LEU A 140 6.79 7.57 8.96
C LEU A 140 5.73 6.48 8.85
N PHE A 141 6.05 5.28 9.30
CA PHE A 141 5.27 4.09 9.01
C PHE A 141 4.23 3.77 10.09
N GLY A 142 3.09 3.27 9.65
CA GLY A 142 2.02 2.75 10.48
C GLY A 142 1.29 1.62 9.76
N ASP A 143 0.23 1.12 10.38
CA ASP A 143 -0.53 -0.04 9.92
C ASP A 143 -1.92 0.41 9.46
N ALA A 144 -2.35 -0.09 8.31
CA ALA A 144 -3.65 0.22 7.76
C ALA A 144 -4.08 -0.78 6.69
N ALA A 145 -5.39 -0.82 6.42
CA ALA A 145 -5.97 -1.53 5.29
C ALA A 145 -7.06 -0.69 4.63
N GLY A 146 -7.17 -0.80 3.31
CA GLY A 146 -8.25 -0.25 2.52
C GLY A 146 -8.65 -1.22 1.40
N ALA A 147 -9.94 -1.27 1.07
CA ALA A 147 -10.44 -2.16 0.03
C ALA A 147 -11.48 -1.46 -0.85
N ALA A 148 -11.64 -1.95 -2.08
CA ALA A 148 -12.67 -1.54 -3.01
C ALA A 148 -13.22 -2.73 -3.78
N VAL A 149 -14.52 -2.71 -4.07
CA VAL A 149 -15.14 -3.61 -5.04
C VAL A 149 -15.14 -2.92 -6.40
N VAL A 150 -14.55 -3.56 -7.39
CA VAL A 150 -14.47 -3.10 -8.78
C VAL A 150 -15.39 -3.95 -9.64
N SER A 151 -16.29 -3.31 -10.38
CA SER A 151 -17.24 -3.99 -11.27
C SER A 151 -17.39 -3.24 -12.59
N ALA A 152 -17.95 -3.91 -13.60
CA ALA A 152 -18.27 -3.27 -14.88
C ALA A 152 -19.42 -2.27 -14.72
N GLU A 153 -19.26 -1.10 -15.33
CA GLU A 153 -20.29 -0.07 -15.44
C GLU A 153 -20.50 0.34 -16.89
N THR A 154 -21.74 0.69 -17.24
CA THR A 154 -22.09 1.10 -18.60
C THR A 154 -22.36 2.60 -18.74
N ASN A 155 -22.25 3.35 -17.63
CA ASN A 155 -22.61 4.77 -17.57
C ASN A 155 -21.44 5.74 -17.87
N GLY A 156 -20.30 5.21 -18.32
CA GLY A 156 -19.09 5.99 -18.63
C GLY A 156 -18.28 6.43 -17.40
N LYS A 157 -18.63 5.94 -16.20
CA LYS A 157 -17.88 6.15 -14.97
C LYS A 157 -16.93 4.98 -14.71
N GLY A 158 -15.83 5.23 -14.01
CA GLY A 158 -14.88 4.19 -13.64
C GLY A 158 -13.44 4.62 -13.82
N VAL A 159 -12.52 3.66 -13.93
CA VAL A 159 -11.10 3.91 -14.21
C VAL A 159 -10.97 4.28 -15.68
N LEU A 160 -10.65 5.53 -15.97
CA LEU A 160 -10.54 6.05 -17.35
C LEU A 160 -9.21 5.70 -17.99
N ALA A 161 -8.12 5.77 -17.21
CA ALA A 161 -6.77 5.40 -17.63
C ALA A 161 -5.93 4.98 -16.42
N SER A 162 -4.86 4.24 -16.66
CA SER A 162 -3.88 3.91 -15.62
C SER A 162 -2.47 3.94 -16.20
N PHE A 163 -1.56 4.65 -15.53
CA PHE A 163 -0.15 4.71 -15.91
C PHE A 163 0.71 4.07 -14.82
N LEU A 164 1.31 2.94 -15.12
CA LEU A 164 2.15 2.17 -14.19
C LEU A 164 3.60 2.15 -14.69
N LYS A 165 4.55 2.34 -13.77
CA LYS A 165 5.98 2.32 -14.09
C LYS A 165 6.79 1.84 -12.90
N SER A 166 7.89 1.13 -13.18
CA SER A 166 8.88 0.70 -12.18
C SER A 166 10.29 1.03 -12.65
N ASP A 167 11.21 1.28 -11.71
CA ASP A 167 12.64 1.43 -11.97
C ASP A 167 13.46 0.59 -10.98
N GLY A 168 13.76 -0.63 -11.35
CA GLY A 168 14.53 -1.59 -10.52
C GLY A 168 15.97 -1.16 -10.19
N ARG A 169 16.52 -0.15 -10.87
CA ARG A 169 17.85 0.40 -10.58
C ARG A 169 17.90 1.09 -9.22
N MET A 170 16.73 1.52 -8.72
CA MET A 170 16.58 2.24 -7.45
C MET A 170 16.16 1.34 -6.28
N ARG A 171 16.20 0.01 -6.43
CA ARG A 171 15.72 -0.95 -5.43
C ARG A 171 16.30 -0.74 -4.03
N GLU A 172 17.53 -0.26 -3.92
CA GLU A 172 18.24 -0.09 -2.64
C GLU A 172 17.92 1.25 -1.93
N LEU A 173 17.13 2.13 -2.57
CA LEU A 173 16.70 3.38 -1.93
C LEU A 173 15.66 3.14 -0.82
N LEU A 174 14.86 2.07 -0.94
CA LEU A 174 13.86 1.66 0.04
C LEU A 174 13.72 0.14 -0.04
N TRP A 175 14.30 -0.58 0.92
CA TRP A 175 14.34 -2.04 0.87
C TRP A 175 14.55 -2.68 2.25
N ILE A 176 14.41 -4.00 2.29
CA ILE A 176 14.84 -4.86 3.39
C ILE A 176 15.89 -5.82 2.82
N SER A 177 17.10 -5.76 3.32
CA SER A 177 18.23 -6.50 2.74
C SER A 177 18.28 -7.97 3.15
N LYS A 178 17.52 -8.37 4.19
CA LYS A 178 17.54 -9.71 4.80
C LYS A 178 16.19 -10.42 4.65
N GLY A 179 16.24 -11.72 4.59
CA GLY A 179 15.06 -12.58 4.60
C GLY A 179 14.58 -13.05 3.23
N GLY A 180 15.17 -12.54 2.14
CA GLY A 180 14.94 -13.03 0.78
C GLY A 180 15.93 -14.14 0.37
N SER A 181 15.81 -14.66 -0.86
CA SER A 181 16.65 -15.75 -1.38
C SER A 181 18.12 -15.36 -1.59
N VAL A 182 18.40 -14.07 -1.80
CA VAL A 182 19.78 -13.55 -1.93
C VAL A 182 20.49 -13.54 -0.58
N ASN A 183 19.76 -13.21 0.49
CA ASN A 183 20.28 -13.09 1.84
C ASN A 183 19.29 -13.71 2.85
N PRO A 184 19.19 -15.04 2.92
CA PRO A 184 18.22 -15.72 3.79
C PRO A 184 18.60 -15.58 5.26
N TYR A 185 17.64 -15.80 6.16
CA TYR A 185 17.93 -15.92 7.59
C TYR A 185 18.82 -17.12 7.88
N ILE A 186 19.82 -16.91 8.74
CA ILE A 186 20.72 -17.96 9.23
C ILE A 186 20.53 -18.09 10.73
N SER A 187 20.39 -19.32 11.23
CA SER A 187 20.23 -19.58 12.67
C SER A 187 21.40 -19.04 13.47
N GLY A 188 21.10 -18.28 14.53
CA GLY A 188 22.11 -17.72 15.42
C GLY A 188 22.81 -16.44 14.92
N GLU A 189 22.47 -15.92 13.77
CA GLU A 189 23.04 -14.65 13.29
C GLU A 189 22.46 -13.43 14.03
N THR A 190 23.29 -12.39 14.14
CA THR A 190 22.85 -11.07 14.65
C THR A 190 22.37 -10.21 13.47
N LEU A 191 21.09 -9.80 13.50
CA LEU A 191 20.45 -9.11 12.37
C LEU A 191 20.84 -7.64 12.25
N ASN A 192 21.12 -6.94 13.35
CA ASN A 192 21.51 -5.52 13.38
C ASN A 192 20.59 -4.61 12.56
N GLY A 193 19.29 -4.91 12.50
CA GLY A 193 18.30 -4.17 11.73
C GLY A 193 18.29 -4.47 10.22
N SER A 194 19.05 -5.43 9.72
CA SER A 194 19.04 -5.81 8.30
C SER A 194 17.72 -6.43 7.83
N ASP A 195 16.91 -6.92 8.78
CA ASP A 195 15.54 -7.42 8.61
C ASP A 195 14.47 -6.33 8.70
N LYS A 196 14.88 -5.08 8.80
CA LYS A 196 14.01 -3.91 8.90
C LYS A 196 14.13 -3.02 7.67
N ILE A 197 13.14 -2.14 7.51
CA ILE A 197 13.13 -1.16 6.41
C ILE A 197 14.35 -0.24 6.54
N PHE A 198 15.12 -0.16 5.47
CA PHE A 198 16.09 0.89 5.21
C PHE A 198 15.56 1.85 4.17
N MET A 199 15.76 3.15 4.35
CA MET A 199 15.35 4.18 3.40
C MET A 199 16.40 5.29 3.25
N ASN A 200 16.83 5.55 2.03
CA ASN A 200 17.54 6.78 1.67
C ASN A 200 16.49 7.88 1.42
N GLY A 201 16.07 8.56 2.49
CA GLY A 201 14.93 9.48 2.46
C GLY A 201 15.10 10.66 1.48
N GLY A 202 16.34 11.16 1.31
CA GLY A 202 16.61 12.27 0.38
C GLY A 202 16.38 11.91 -1.09
N ASP A 203 16.86 10.76 -1.52
CA ASP A 203 16.72 10.33 -2.90
C ASP A 203 15.33 9.76 -3.18
N VAL A 204 14.71 9.09 -2.18
CA VAL A 204 13.29 8.69 -2.25
C VAL A 204 12.40 9.91 -2.45
N PHE A 205 12.59 10.99 -1.68
CA PHE A 205 11.82 12.23 -1.81
C PHE A 205 11.93 12.84 -3.22
N LYS A 206 13.16 13.07 -3.71
CA LYS A 206 13.40 13.64 -5.04
C LYS A 206 12.75 12.81 -6.15
N THR A 207 12.89 11.48 -6.04
CA THR A 207 12.33 10.55 -7.00
C THR A 207 10.80 10.54 -6.95
N ALA A 208 10.21 10.52 -5.76
CA ALA A 208 8.76 10.55 -5.57
C ALA A 208 8.14 11.79 -6.21
N VAL A 209 8.63 13.00 -5.88
CA VAL A 209 8.12 14.25 -6.46
C VAL A 209 8.16 14.22 -7.99
N ARG A 210 9.32 13.84 -8.55
CA ARG A 210 9.50 13.83 -10.01
C ARG A 210 8.60 12.82 -10.71
N GLU A 211 8.57 11.58 -10.21
CA GLU A 211 7.87 10.50 -10.92
C GLU A 211 6.36 10.52 -10.67
N MET A 212 5.89 10.96 -9.48
CA MET A 212 4.46 11.15 -9.24
C MET A 212 3.89 12.27 -10.10
N GLY A 213 4.60 13.41 -10.22
CA GLY A 213 4.18 14.48 -11.13
C GLY A 213 4.12 14.04 -12.60
N ARG A 214 5.14 13.28 -13.06
CA ARG A 214 5.11 12.67 -14.40
C ARG A 214 3.93 11.72 -14.59
N ALA A 215 3.68 10.85 -13.63
CA ALA A 215 2.60 9.88 -13.70
C ALA A 215 1.23 10.57 -13.75
N ALA A 216 1.04 11.63 -12.95
CA ALA A 216 -0.18 12.43 -12.97
C ALA A 216 -0.45 13.04 -14.35
N MET A 217 0.54 13.72 -14.92
CA MET A 217 0.39 14.32 -16.25
C MET A 217 0.16 13.26 -17.34
N LYS A 218 0.86 12.12 -17.23
CA LYS A 218 0.73 11.05 -18.23
C LYS A 218 -0.65 10.37 -18.20
N VAL A 219 -1.19 10.11 -17.02
CA VAL A 219 -2.52 9.50 -16.91
C VAL A 219 -3.63 10.45 -17.36
N LEU A 220 -3.48 11.76 -17.15
CA LEU A 220 -4.42 12.75 -17.66
C LEU A 220 -4.40 12.83 -19.19
N GLU A 221 -3.19 12.80 -19.81
CA GLU A 221 -3.03 12.73 -21.25
C GLU A 221 -3.72 11.48 -21.84
N GLU A 222 -3.50 10.31 -21.24
CA GLU A 222 -4.10 9.05 -21.68
C GLU A 222 -5.63 9.03 -21.52
N ALA A 223 -6.13 9.67 -20.45
CA ALA A 223 -7.56 9.81 -20.22
C ALA A 223 -8.23 10.89 -21.08
N GLY A 224 -7.46 11.74 -21.76
CA GLY A 224 -8.01 12.90 -22.49
C GLY A 224 -8.64 13.95 -21.58
N VAL A 225 -8.16 14.08 -20.32
CA VAL A 225 -8.69 14.97 -19.29
C VAL A 225 -7.70 16.13 -19.08
N ALA A 226 -8.19 17.37 -19.20
CA ALA A 226 -7.38 18.55 -18.90
C ALA A 226 -7.21 18.71 -17.37
N PRO A 227 -6.06 19.21 -16.86
CA PRO A 227 -5.84 19.39 -15.43
C PRO A 227 -6.94 20.16 -14.71
N GLU A 228 -7.52 21.18 -15.38
CA GLU A 228 -8.58 22.03 -14.83
C GLU A 228 -9.92 21.30 -14.63
N GLN A 229 -10.07 20.13 -15.25
CA GLN A 229 -11.26 19.26 -15.11
C GLN A 229 -11.14 18.29 -13.94
N VAL A 230 -9.97 18.21 -13.29
CA VAL A 230 -9.74 17.33 -12.13
C VAL A 230 -10.38 17.94 -10.90
N GLY A 231 -11.44 17.33 -10.40
CA GLY A 231 -12.13 17.81 -9.22
C GLY A 231 -11.40 17.46 -7.91
N PHE A 232 -10.60 16.41 -7.87
CA PHE A 232 -9.90 15.97 -6.67
C PHE A 232 -8.66 15.11 -6.99
N VAL A 233 -7.59 15.26 -6.20
CA VAL A 233 -6.37 14.45 -6.28
C VAL A 233 -6.15 13.75 -4.95
N ILE A 234 -5.91 12.43 -4.98
CA ILE A 234 -5.57 11.63 -3.80
C ILE A 234 -4.13 11.10 -3.98
N PRO A 235 -3.09 11.86 -3.59
CA PRO A 235 -1.71 11.40 -3.68
C PRO A 235 -1.40 10.40 -2.58
N HIS A 236 -0.33 9.63 -2.73
CA HIS A 236 0.22 8.81 -1.65
C HIS A 236 0.60 9.67 -0.44
N GLN A 237 0.13 9.30 0.74
CA GLN A 237 0.21 10.08 1.98
C GLN A 237 1.54 9.89 2.75
N ALA A 238 2.67 9.80 2.04
CA ALA A 238 3.96 9.54 2.68
C ALA A 238 4.50 10.73 3.48
N ASN A 239 4.31 11.97 2.97
CA ASN A 239 4.92 13.17 3.54
C ASN A 239 4.24 14.40 2.96
N VAL A 240 3.81 15.34 3.83
CA VAL A 240 3.15 16.58 3.41
C VAL A 240 3.97 17.37 2.38
N ARG A 241 5.30 17.41 2.52
CA ARG A 241 6.18 18.14 1.60
C ARG A 241 6.22 17.56 0.18
N ILE A 242 5.98 16.24 0.03
CA ILE A 242 5.80 15.63 -1.29
C ILE A 242 4.47 16.11 -1.87
N ILE A 243 3.40 16.13 -1.08
CA ILE A 243 2.08 16.57 -1.50
C ILE A 243 2.12 18.03 -1.95
N GLU A 244 2.71 18.91 -1.14
CA GLU A 244 2.88 20.34 -1.47
C GLU A 244 3.74 20.57 -2.72
N SER A 245 4.68 19.69 -3.01
CA SER A 245 5.51 19.78 -4.21
C SER A 245 4.80 19.30 -5.47
N LEU A 246 3.65 18.63 -5.35
CA LEU A 246 2.82 18.15 -6.46
C LEU A 246 1.64 19.08 -6.75
N ALA A 247 1.28 19.94 -5.80
CA ALA A 247 0.21 20.94 -5.94
C ALA A 247 0.72 22.17 -6.67
#